data_107b08e6d956aa39bf8eab7e843ec4f3
#
_entry.id   107b08e6d956aa39bf8eab7e843ec4f3
#
_cell.length_a   1.000
_cell.length_b   1.000
_cell.length_c   1.000
_cell.angle_alpha   90.00
_cell.angle_beta   90.00
_cell.angle_gamma   90.00
#
_symmetry.space_group_name_H-M   'P 1'
#
loop_
_entity.id
_entity.type
_entity.pdbx_description
1 polymer ?
#
loop_
_entity_poly.entity_id
_entity_poly.type
_entity_poly.pdbx_seq_one_letter_code
_entity_poly.pdbx_strand_id
1 'polypeptide(L)'
;RVTGVQTCALPIFYFQVCTITREVASAALTMLDVDPVGLDFIDRRFLLTILEKFSGGPVGIDNLAAAIGEDRDTLEDVVEPYLIQQGFLQRTPRGRMAAHRAWEHFKLTPPANQGGTVMRDATLF
;
A
#
# COMPACT_ATOMS: atom_id res chain seq x y z
N ARG A 1 27.23 10.94 0.00
CA ARG A 1 28.02 10.00 -0.69
C ARG A 1 27.45 8.58 -0.71
N VAL A 2 27.64 7.90 -1.80
CA VAL A 2 27.08 6.56 -1.96
C VAL A 2 27.77 5.57 -1.02
N THR A 3 27.02 5.11 -0.08
CA THR A 3 27.49 4.20 0.95
C THR A 3 27.40 2.74 0.52
N GLY A 4 26.67 2.43 -0.54
CA GLY A 4 26.53 1.07 -1.06
C GLY A 4 27.84 0.39 -1.43
N VAL A 5 28.81 1.17 -1.84
CA VAL A 5 30.16 0.68 -2.18
C VAL A 5 30.89 0.11 -0.97
N GLN A 6 30.60 0.62 0.21
CA GLN A 6 31.26 0.19 1.45
C GLN A 6 30.86 -1.21 1.90
N THR A 7 29.72 -1.71 1.45
CA THR A 7 29.25 -3.04 1.80
C THR A 7 29.89 -4.13 0.96
N CYS A 8 30.61 -3.77 -0.08
CA CYS A 8 31.26 -4.70 -0.98
C CYS A 8 32.70 -5.00 -0.55
N ALA A 9 32.85 -5.73 0.53
CA ALA A 9 34.15 -6.31 0.92
C ALA A 9 34.44 -7.59 0.12
N LEU A 10 34.08 -7.63 -1.15
CA LEU A 10 34.17 -8.80 -2.00
C LEU A 10 35.28 -8.66 -3.03
N PRO A 11 35.72 -9.78 -3.65
CA PRO A 11 36.70 -9.75 -4.70
C PRO A 11 36.38 -8.79 -5.84
N ILE A 12 37.40 -8.35 -6.52
CA ILE A 12 37.32 -7.28 -7.52
C ILE A 12 36.29 -7.51 -8.64
N PHE A 13 36.03 -8.74 -9.00
CA PHE A 13 35.04 -9.06 -10.03
C PHE A 13 33.59 -8.77 -9.61
N TYR A 14 33.32 -8.56 -8.32
CA TYR A 14 32.02 -8.11 -7.84
C TYR A 14 31.86 -6.60 -7.89
N PHE A 15 32.88 -5.87 -8.25
CA PHE A 15 32.86 -4.41 -8.27
C PHE A 15 31.73 -3.83 -9.10
N GLN A 16 31.41 -4.43 -10.24
CA GLN A 16 30.32 -3.98 -11.11
C GLN A 16 28.94 -4.25 -10.53
N VAL A 17 28.82 -5.26 -9.69
CA VAL A 17 27.55 -5.66 -9.06
C VAL A 17 27.24 -4.78 -7.84
N CYS A 18 28.22 -4.13 -7.28
CA CYS A 18 28.08 -3.31 -6.08
C CYS A 18 27.51 -1.91 -6.33
N THR A 19 27.39 -1.50 -7.57
CA THR A 19 26.82 -0.21 -7.92
C THR A 19 25.31 -0.30 -7.95
N ILE A 20 24.66 0.34 -6.99
CA ILE A 20 23.19 0.41 -6.96
C ILE A 20 22.76 1.60 -7.79
N THR A 21 22.23 1.34 -8.96
CA THR A 21 21.59 2.33 -9.82
C THR A 21 20.09 2.34 -9.57
N ARG A 22 19.41 3.36 -10.10
CA ARG A 22 17.94 3.44 -10.04
C ARG A 22 17.28 2.22 -10.70
N GLU A 23 17.83 1.75 -11.83
CA GLU A 23 17.31 0.58 -12.53
C GLU A 23 17.47 -0.69 -11.70
N VAL A 24 18.60 -0.87 -11.05
CA VAL A 24 18.86 -2.02 -10.17
C VAL A 24 17.95 -1.99 -8.95
N ALA A 25 17.77 -0.84 -8.34
CA ALA A 25 16.85 -0.66 -7.22
C ALA A 25 15.39 -0.94 -7.63
N SER A 26 14.97 -0.44 -8.78
CA SER A 26 13.63 -0.68 -9.32
C SER A 26 13.40 -2.17 -9.63
N ALA A 27 14.37 -2.84 -10.20
CA ALA A 27 14.30 -4.28 -10.46
C ALA A 27 14.21 -5.09 -9.14
N ALA A 28 14.98 -4.71 -8.13
CA ALA A 28 14.93 -5.35 -6.82
C ALA A 28 13.56 -5.17 -6.14
N LEU A 29 12.97 -3.99 -6.21
CA LEU A 29 11.63 -3.73 -5.69
C LEU A 29 10.55 -4.53 -6.44
N THR A 30 10.68 -4.68 -7.75
CA THR A 30 9.79 -5.54 -8.55
C THR A 30 9.90 -7.01 -8.14
N MET A 31 11.10 -7.49 -7.85
CA MET A 31 11.31 -8.85 -7.35
C MET A 31 10.69 -9.09 -5.96
N LEU A 32 10.59 -8.05 -5.14
CA LEU A 32 9.96 -8.09 -3.83
C LEU A 32 8.46 -7.80 -3.88
N ASP A 33 7.88 -7.70 -5.06
CA ASP A 33 6.46 -7.34 -5.26
C ASP A 33 6.04 -6.02 -4.58
N VAL A 34 6.96 -5.07 -4.51
CA VAL A 34 6.68 -3.73 -3.99
C VAL A 34 6.27 -2.81 -5.14
N ASP A 35 5.14 -2.15 -4.99
CA ASP A 35 4.63 -1.19 -5.97
C ASP A 35 5.50 0.08 -6.04
N PRO A 36 5.45 0.84 -7.16
CA PRO A 36 6.11 2.15 -7.25
C PRO A 36 5.70 3.14 -6.15
N VAL A 37 4.52 2.97 -5.58
CA VAL A 37 4.00 3.77 -4.46
C VAL A 37 4.54 3.27 -3.11
N GLY A 38 5.16 2.09 -3.06
CA GLY A 38 5.71 1.49 -1.86
C GLY A 38 4.73 0.57 -1.12
N LEU A 39 3.68 0.11 -1.79
CA LEU A 39 2.75 -0.86 -1.24
C LEU A 39 3.36 -2.26 -1.21
N ASP A 40 3.38 -2.85 -0.05
CA ASP A 40 3.82 -4.22 0.16
C ASP A 40 2.74 -5.22 -0.28
N PHE A 41 3.11 -6.49 -0.34
CA PHE A 41 2.19 -7.59 -0.65
C PHE A 41 0.97 -7.61 0.28
N ILE A 42 1.18 -7.42 1.58
CA ILE A 42 0.11 -7.38 2.58
C ILE A 42 -0.80 -6.16 2.36
N ASP A 43 -0.22 -4.99 2.10
CA ASP A 43 -0.96 -3.76 1.82
C ASP A 43 -1.86 -3.91 0.59
N ARG A 44 -1.32 -4.46 -0.49
CA ARG A 44 -2.06 -4.72 -1.72
C ARG A 44 -3.20 -5.71 -1.49
N ARG A 45 -2.91 -6.79 -0.79
CA ARG A 45 -3.91 -7.80 -0.45
C ARG A 45 -5.02 -7.24 0.43
N PHE A 46 -4.67 -6.38 1.37
CA PHE A 46 -5.63 -5.67 2.22
C PHE A 46 -6.57 -4.79 1.41
N LEU A 47 -6.03 -3.93 0.56
CA LEU A 47 -6.81 -3.06 -0.30
C LEU A 47 -7.66 -3.84 -1.31
N LEU A 48 -7.12 -4.83 -1.98
CA LEU A 48 -7.85 -5.67 -2.93
C LEU A 48 -9.00 -6.41 -2.25
N THR A 49 -8.81 -6.90 -1.04
CA THR A 49 -9.87 -7.57 -0.29
C THR A 49 -11.04 -6.62 -0.03
N ILE A 50 -10.75 -5.39 0.36
CA ILE A 50 -11.81 -4.37 0.57
C ILE A 50 -12.50 -4.04 -0.75
N LEU A 51 -11.75 -3.84 -1.82
CA LEU A 51 -12.28 -3.45 -3.12
C LEU A 51 -13.11 -4.54 -3.78
N GLU A 52 -12.62 -5.77 -3.78
CA GLU A 52 -13.24 -6.89 -4.47
C GLU A 52 -14.34 -7.59 -3.66
N LYS A 53 -14.02 -7.92 -2.41
CA LYS A 53 -14.95 -8.68 -1.56
C LYS A 53 -16.03 -7.83 -0.92
N PHE A 54 -15.72 -6.59 -0.62
CA PHE A 54 -16.61 -5.70 0.12
C PHE A 54 -17.01 -4.45 -0.69
N SER A 55 -16.65 -4.41 -1.96
CA SER A 55 -16.98 -3.29 -2.87
C SER A 55 -16.58 -1.92 -2.33
N GLY A 56 -15.45 -1.88 -1.61
CA GLY A 56 -14.96 -0.66 -0.96
C GLY A 56 -15.81 -0.15 0.20
N GLY A 57 -16.82 -0.89 0.60
CA GLY A 57 -17.73 -0.51 1.67
C GLY A 57 -17.13 -0.65 3.06
N PRO A 58 -17.86 -0.18 4.09
CA PRO A 58 -17.36 -0.26 5.46
C PRO A 58 -17.21 -1.73 5.90
N VAL A 59 -16.02 -2.08 6.34
CA VAL A 59 -15.66 -3.43 6.78
C VAL A 59 -14.97 -3.36 8.13
N GLY A 60 -15.36 -4.24 9.05
CA GLY A 60 -14.68 -4.39 10.32
C GLY A 60 -13.30 -5.01 10.14
N ILE A 61 -12.36 -4.59 10.99
CA ILE A 61 -10.98 -5.11 10.95
C ILE A 61 -10.93 -6.64 11.18
N ASP A 62 -11.82 -7.16 11.99
CA ASP A 62 -11.90 -8.60 12.27
C ASP A 62 -12.25 -9.42 11.03
N ASN A 63 -13.17 -8.90 10.22
CA ASN A 63 -13.55 -9.53 8.94
C ASN A 63 -12.41 -9.45 7.93
N LEU A 64 -11.67 -8.35 7.92
CA LEU A 64 -10.50 -8.19 7.06
C LEU A 64 -9.38 -9.15 7.48
N ALA A 65 -9.09 -9.24 8.76
CA ALA A 65 -8.11 -10.16 9.31
C ALA A 65 -8.42 -11.61 8.93
N ALA A 66 -9.66 -12.03 9.11
CA ALA A 66 -10.12 -13.35 8.71
C ALA A 66 -10.03 -13.60 7.20
N ALA A 67 -10.36 -12.59 6.39
CA ALA A 67 -10.32 -12.70 4.93
C ALA A 67 -8.91 -12.77 4.36
N ILE A 68 -7.96 -12.09 5.01
CA ILE A 68 -6.56 -12.03 4.60
C ILE A 68 -5.76 -13.19 5.19
N GLY A 69 -6.13 -13.63 6.39
CA GLY A 69 -5.41 -14.65 7.14
C GLY A 69 -4.25 -14.09 7.95
N GLU A 70 -4.37 -12.83 8.36
CA GLU A 70 -3.38 -12.11 9.17
C GLU A 70 -3.97 -11.72 10.52
N ASP A 71 -3.09 -11.46 11.49
CA ASP A 71 -3.51 -10.99 12.79
C ASP A 71 -4.10 -9.58 12.73
N ARG A 72 -5.19 -9.39 13.46
CA ARG A 72 -5.83 -8.09 13.60
C ARG A 72 -4.88 -7.00 14.03
N ASP A 73 -4.07 -7.27 15.06
CA ASP A 73 -3.14 -6.30 15.63
C ASP A 73 -2.08 -5.86 14.61
N THR A 74 -1.58 -6.79 13.82
CA THR A 74 -0.65 -6.49 12.71
C THR A 74 -1.29 -5.59 11.68
N LEU A 75 -2.52 -5.84 11.28
CA LEU A 75 -3.22 -5.00 10.32
C LEU A 75 -3.51 -3.59 10.87
N GLU A 76 -3.89 -3.51 12.14
CA GLU A 76 -4.23 -2.24 12.79
C GLU A 76 -3.00 -1.38 13.08
N ASP A 77 -1.87 -1.99 13.45
CA ASP A 77 -0.67 -1.26 13.86
C ASP A 77 0.30 -0.98 12.73
N VAL A 78 0.36 -1.83 11.72
CA VAL A 78 1.36 -1.75 10.64
C VAL A 78 0.73 -1.31 9.32
N VAL A 79 -0.29 -2.01 8.87
CA VAL A 79 -0.89 -1.83 7.53
C VAL A 79 -1.79 -0.59 7.48
N GLU A 80 -2.71 -0.50 8.41
CA GLU A 80 -3.73 0.55 8.45
C GLU A 80 -3.14 1.97 8.53
N PRO A 81 -2.18 2.28 9.44
CA PRO A 81 -1.64 3.63 9.55
C PRO A 81 -0.96 4.11 8.27
N TYR A 82 -0.23 3.24 7.62
CA TYR A 82 0.44 3.55 6.35
C TYR A 82 -0.56 3.86 5.24
N LEU A 83 -1.58 3.03 5.09
CA LEU A 83 -2.60 3.21 4.07
C LEU A 83 -3.45 4.48 4.29
N ILE A 84 -3.70 4.83 5.53
CA ILE A 84 -4.38 6.08 5.88
C ILE A 84 -3.52 7.29 5.53
N GLN A 85 -2.22 7.25 5.85
CA GLN A 85 -1.28 8.33 5.52
C GLN A 85 -1.16 8.53 4.01
N GLN A 86 -1.19 7.45 3.24
CA GLN A 86 -1.15 7.52 1.77
C GLN A 86 -2.49 7.89 1.13
N GLY A 87 -3.56 7.94 1.92
CA GLY A 87 -4.89 8.28 1.43
C GLY A 87 -5.60 7.17 0.67
N PHE A 88 -5.21 5.92 0.85
CA PHE A 88 -5.88 4.76 0.25
C PHE A 88 -7.03 4.22 1.10
N LEU A 89 -6.99 4.48 2.39
CA LEU A 89 -7.93 3.95 3.36
C LEU A 89 -8.53 5.06 4.21
N GLN A 90 -9.80 4.93 4.54
CA GLN A 90 -10.50 5.80 5.48
C GLN A 90 -11.06 4.98 6.65
N ARG A 91 -10.86 5.50 7.85
CA ARG A 91 -11.44 4.93 9.05
C ARG A 91 -12.76 5.62 9.35
N THR A 92 -13.84 4.86 9.36
CA THR A 92 -15.18 5.36 9.67
C THR A 92 -15.74 4.64 10.90
N PRO A 93 -16.76 5.21 11.57
CA PRO A 93 -17.42 4.55 12.69
C PRO A 93 -18.03 3.18 12.33
N ARG A 94 -18.32 2.96 11.06
CA ARG A 94 -18.87 1.70 10.55
C ARG A 94 -17.81 0.67 10.20
N GLY A 95 -16.56 1.07 10.12
CA GLY A 95 -15.45 0.23 9.72
C GLY A 95 -14.48 0.93 8.79
N ARG A 96 -13.68 0.16 8.06
CA ARG A 96 -12.67 0.65 7.13
C ARG A 96 -13.27 0.73 5.72
N MET A 97 -13.07 1.84 5.06
CA MET A 97 -13.50 2.07 3.68
C MET A 97 -12.31 2.38 2.79
N ALA A 98 -12.34 1.85 1.58
CA ALA A 98 -11.36 2.23 0.58
C ALA A 98 -11.64 3.65 0.08
N ALA A 99 -10.59 4.47 0.02
CA ALA A 99 -10.67 5.80 -0.55
C ALA A 99 -10.67 5.72 -2.09
N HIS A 100 -11.15 6.78 -2.73
CA HIS A 100 -11.20 6.88 -4.20
C HIS A 100 -9.84 6.60 -4.86
N ARG A 101 -8.77 7.05 -4.22
CA ARG A 101 -7.39 6.82 -4.68
C ARG A 101 -7.04 5.34 -4.80
N ALA A 102 -7.59 4.49 -3.94
CA ALA A 102 -7.38 3.04 -4.04
C ALA A 102 -8.01 2.45 -5.31
N TRP A 103 -9.19 2.91 -5.67
CA TRP A 103 -9.85 2.51 -6.91
C TRP A 103 -9.05 2.90 -8.14
N GLU A 104 -8.54 4.12 -8.16
CA GLU A 104 -7.69 4.63 -9.25
C GLU A 104 -6.39 3.84 -9.38
N HIS A 105 -5.75 3.54 -8.24
CA HIS A 105 -4.47 2.82 -8.21
C HIS A 105 -4.59 1.42 -8.81
N PHE A 106 -5.64 0.70 -8.46
CA PHE A 106 -5.91 -0.64 -8.98
C PHE A 106 -6.69 -0.64 -10.30
N LYS A 107 -7.00 0.53 -10.84
CA LYS A 107 -7.77 0.71 -12.08
C LYS A 107 -9.14 0.01 -12.04
N LEU A 108 -9.74 -0.03 -10.86
CA LEU A 108 -11.07 -0.57 -10.63
C LEU A 108 -12.10 0.55 -10.65
N THR A 109 -13.28 0.27 -11.17
CA THR A 109 -14.39 1.23 -11.15
C THR A 109 -15.09 1.21 -9.80
N PRO A 110 -15.21 2.37 -9.13
CA PRO A 110 -15.95 2.42 -7.88
C PRO A 110 -17.44 2.13 -8.12
N PRO A 111 -18.09 1.41 -7.22
CA PRO A 111 -19.53 1.18 -7.35
C PRO A 111 -20.27 2.52 -7.25
N ALA A 112 -21.29 2.67 -8.08
CA ALA A 112 -22.07 3.92 -8.24
C ALA A 112 -22.72 4.46 -6.95
N ASN A 113 -22.70 3.70 -5.88
CA ASN A 113 -23.35 4.03 -4.61
C ASN A 113 -22.41 4.64 -3.56
N GLN A 114 -21.15 4.85 -3.88
CA GLN A 114 -20.27 5.66 -3.03
C GLN A 114 -20.33 7.14 -3.44
N GLY A 115 -21.54 7.66 -3.49
CA GLY A 115 -21.80 9.08 -3.45
C GLY A 115 -21.43 9.61 -2.06
N GLY A 116 -20.20 9.38 -1.66
CA GLY A 116 -19.62 9.97 -0.48
C GLY A 116 -19.12 11.33 -0.85
N THR A 117 -19.63 12.29 -0.19
CA THR A 117 -19.05 13.57 0.11
C THR A 117 -17.62 13.67 -0.38
N VAL A 118 -17.48 14.18 -1.59
CA VAL A 118 -16.28 14.92 -1.91
C VAL A 118 -16.22 15.98 -0.82
N MET A 119 -15.45 15.75 0.21
CA MET A 119 -14.91 16.89 0.92
C MET A 119 -14.13 17.62 -0.17
N ARG A 120 -14.81 18.55 -0.80
CA ARG A 120 -14.11 19.69 -1.35
C ARG A 120 -13.20 20.11 -0.22
N ASP A 121 -11.91 20.04 -0.45
CA ASP A 121 -10.98 20.80 0.33
C ASP A 121 -11.65 22.14 0.55
N ALA A 122 -12.20 22.29 1.71
CA ALA A 122 -12.36 23.61 2.22
C ALA A 122 -10.91 24.09 2.26
N THR A 123 -10.48 24.73 1.21
CA THR A 123 -9.44 25.70 1.31
C THR A 123 -9.89 26.59 2.44
N LEU A 124 -9.54 26.17 3.64
CA LEU A 124 -9.56 27.01 4.80
C LEU A 124 -8.53 28.09 4.51
N PHE A 125 -9.02 29.21 4.20
CA PHE A 125 -8.42 30.50 3.83
C PHE A 125 -8.67 30.85 2.39
#